data_b6ae6390b095f32249ec38de5f88f8f3
#
_entry.id   b6ae6390b095f32249ec38de5f88f8f3
#
_cell.length_a   1.000
_cell.length_b   1.000
_cell.length_c   1.000
_cell.angle_alpha   90.00
_cell.angle_beta   90.00
_cell.angle_gamma   90.00
#
_symmetry.space_group_name_H-M   'P 1'
#
loop_
_entity.id
_entity.type
_entity.pdbx_description
1 polymer ?
#
loop_
_entity_poly.entity_id
_entity_poly.type
_entity_poly.pdbx_seq_one_letter_code
_entity_poly.pdbx_strand_id
1 'polypeptide(L)'
;MSPSIKPSASPFTLTERAWLRQELGVHFGAGPQIADGLFLRSWKSGPDKGKPKLPPAAQSMLSRGLIEIRPGRIGYSAFLTEAGLTALRQLVLDARAMDPSRFGHLREQLGLQATE
;
A
#
# COMPACT_ATOMS: atom_id res chain seq x y z
N MET A 1 7.75 -18.04 23.92
CA MET A 1 7.29 -17.95 23.46
C MET A 1 6.83 -17.64 22.86
N SER A 2 6.77 -17.32 22.40
CA SER A 2 6.14 -16.95 21.91
C SER A 2 5.61 -17.18 21.22
N PRO A 3 5.40 -17.39 21.12
CA PRO A 3 4.80 -17.68 20.16
C PRO A 3 3.69 -17.24 19.89
N SER A 4 3.38 -16.82 20.38
CA SER A 4 2.24 -16.17 20.02
C SER A 4 2.24 -15.59 18.67
N ILE A 5 3.16 -15.83 17.93
CA ILE A 5 3.18 -15.30 16.61
C ILE A 5 2.22 -16.05 15.76
N LYS A 6 1.26 -15.35 15.25
CA LYS A 6 0.31 -15.97 14.38
C LYS A 6 0.90 -16.04 13.00
N PRO A 7 0.94 -17.20 12.40
CA PRO A 7 1.48 -17.32 11.07
C PRO A 7 0.79 -16.42 10.07
N SER A 8 -0.48 -16.14 10.32
CA SER A 8 -1.23 -15.30 9.40
C SER A 8 -1.17 -13.83 9.74
N ALA A 9 -0.38 -13.46 10.73
CA ALA A 9 -0.32 -12.06 11.10
C ALA A 9 0.26 -11.24 9.97
N SER A 10 -0.50 -10.23 9.56
CA SER A 10 -0.06 -9.35 8.50
C SER A 10 0.96 -8.36 9.04
N PRO A 11 1.96 -7.96 8.24
CA PRO A 11 2.86 -6.90 8.65
C PRO A 11 2.17 -5.54 8.69
N PHE A 12 0.94 -5.45 8.21
CA PHE A 12 0.18 -4.20 8.21
C PHE A 12 -0.92 -4.25 9.24
N THR A 13 -1.24 -3.09 9.81
CA THR A 13 -2.39 -2.97 10.69
C THR A 13 -3.67 -3.05 9.86
N LEU A 14 -4.81 -3.19 10.54
CA LEU A 14 -6.09 -3.22 9.84
C LEU A 14 -6.33 -1.93 9.05
N THR A 15 -5.98 -0.79 9.64
CA THR A 15 -6.14 0.49 8.98
C THR A 15 -5.26 0.59 7.75
N GLU A 16 -4.03 0.12 7.87
CA GLU A 16 -3.10 0.13 6.74
C GLU A 16 -3.57 -0.77 5.61
N ARG A 17 -4.06 -1.96 5.96
CA ARG A 17 -4.57 -2.87 4.94
C ARG A 17 -5.78 -2.30 4.21
N ALA A 18 -6.66 -1.65 4.96
CA ALA A 18 -7.85 -1.05 4.35
C ALA A 18 -7.44 0.02 3.34
N TRP A 19 -6.46 0.83 3.69
CA TRP A 19 -5.99 1.88 2.80
C TRP A 19 -5.34 1.28 1.55
N LEU A 20 -4.49 0.27 1.73
CA LEU A 20 -3.84 -0.39 0.60
C LEU A 20 -4.87 -1.03 -0.33
N ARG A 21 -5.88 -1.68 0.23
CA ARG A 21 -6.92 -2.29 -0.59
C ARG A 21 -7.71 -1.26 -1.36
N GLN A 22 -7.94 -0.10 -0.76
CA GLN A 22 -8.65 0.96 -1.43
C GLN A 22 -7.82 1.55 -2.58
N GLU A 23 -6.53 1.72 -2.36
CA GLU A 23 -5.69 2.39 -3.35
C GLU A 23 -5.18 1.47 -4.44
N LEU A 24 -5.05 0.19 -4.15
CA LEU A 24 -4.43 -0.75 -5.08
C LEU A 24 -5.40 -1.68 -5.79
N GLY A 25 -6.66 -1.66 -5.41
CA GLY A 25 -7.65 -2.53 -6.04
C GLY A 25 -8.00 -2.08 -7.45
N VAL A 26 -8.42 -3.02 -8.26
CA VAL A 26 -8.87 -2.72 -9.62
C VAL A 26 -10.17 -1.92 -9.57
N HIS A 27 -10.20 -0.84 -10.33
CA HIS A 27 -11.39 -0.02 -10.48
C HIS A 27 -11.67 0.17 -11.97
N PHE A 28 -12.87 -0.13 -12.38
CA PHE A 28 -13.27 0.07 -13.78
C PHE A 28 -12.31 -0.62 -14.76
N GLY A 29 -11.87 -1.81 -14.38
CA GLY A 29 -11.01 -2.58 -15.26
C GLY A 29 -9.56 -2.18 -15.27
N ALA A 30 -9.19 -1.16 -14.50
CA ALA A 30 -7.81 -0.70 -14.45
C ALA A 30 -7.18 -1.02 -13.11
N GLY A 31 -6.00 -1.60 -13.13
CA GLY A 31 -5.25 -1.89 -11.94
C GLY A 31 -4.14 -0.86 -11.74
N PRO A 32 -4.12 -0.20 -10.58
CA PRO A 32 -3.06 0.78 -10.33
C PRO A 32 -1.68 0.14 -10.34
N GLN A 33 -0.68 0.94 -10.71
CA GLN A 33 0.70 0.49 -10.73
C GLN A 33 1.39 0.85 -9.42
N ILE A 34 2.03 -0.12 -8.81
CA ILE A 34 2.78 0.16 -7.57
C ILE A 34 3.87 1.19 -7.83
N ALA A 35 4.48 1.14 -9.01
CA ALA A 35 5.56 2.06 -9.36
C ALA A 35 5.12 3.52 -9.41
N ASP A 36 3.83 3.76 -9.63
CA ASP A 36 3.31 5.14 -9.65
C ASP A 36 3.04 5.68 -8.26
N GLY A 37 3.14 4.84 -7.24
CA GLY A 37 2.89 5.26 -5.88
C GLY A 37 1.42 5.33 -5.54
N LEU A 38 1.15 5.54 -4.27
CA LEU A 38 -0.21 5.69 -3.77
C LEU A 38 -0.51 7.17 -3.69
N PHE A 39 -1.54 7.60 -4.40
CA PHE A 39 -1.85 9.03 -4.49
C PHE A 39 -2.20 9.62 -3.12
N LEU A 40 -1.64 10.77 -2.82
CA LEU A 40 -1.92 11.51 -1.60
C LEU A 40 -2.59 12.81 -1.96
N ARG A 41 -3.71 13.08 -1.28
CA ARG A 41 -4.37 14.36 -1.47
C ARG A 41 -3.52 15.46 -0.85
N SER A 42 -3.76 16.68 -1.28
CA SER A 42 -3.07 17.84 -0.72
C SER A 42 -4.05 18.69 0.05
N TRP A 43 -3.52 19.40 1.03
CA TRP A 43 -4.33 20.37 1.75
C TRP A 43 -4.71 21.49 0.79
N LYS A 44 -6.00 21.87 0.81
CA LYS A 44 -6.50 22.86 -0.12
C LYS A 44 -6.47 24.27 0.46
N SER A 45 -6.30 24.39 1.75
CA SER A 45 -6.30 25.68 2.41
C SER A 45 -5.53 25.58 3.72
N GLY A 46 -5.30 26.72 4.33
CA GLY A 46 -4.62 26.78 5.62
C GLY A 46 -3.12 26.83 5.46
N PRO A 47 -2.39 26.74 6.59
CA PRO A 47 -0.93 26.87 6.56
C PRO A 47 -0.24 25.74 5.83
N ASP A 48 -0.91 24.59 5.66
CA ASP A 48 -0.31 23.45 4.98
C ASP A 48 -0.77 23.30 3.54
N LYS A 49 -1.37 24.35 2.98
CA LYS A 49 -1.86 24.31 1.62
C LYS A 49 -0.76 23.84 0.66
N GLY A 50 -1.10 22.86 -0.16
CA GLY A 50 -0.15 22.31 -1.12
C GLY A 50 0.68 21.16 -0.59
N LYS A 51 0.71 20.95 0.72
CA LYS A 51 1.45 19.84 1.30
C LYS A 51 0.62 18.58 1.27
N PRO A 52 1.26 17.41 1.26
CA PRO A 52 0.50 16.16 1.23
C PRO A 52 -0.31 15.97 2.51
N LYS A 53 -1.52 15.48 2.32
CA LYS A 53 -2.42 15.20 3.43
C LYS A 53 -2.35 13.71 3.70
N LEU A 54 -1.78 13.34 4.84
CA LEU A 54 -1.55 11.92 5.13
C LEU A 54 -2.69 11.34 5.94
N PRO A 55 -3.37 10.33 5.40
CA PRO A 55 -4.35 9.60 6.21
C PRO A 55 -3.65 8.85 7.33
N PRO A 56 -4.37 8.43 8.38
CA PRO A 56 -3.73 7.72 9.49
C PRO A 56 -2.90 6.52 9.04
N ALA A 57 -3.38 5.79 8.04
CA ALA A 57 -2.62 4.64 7.54
C ALA A 57 -1.27 5.08 6.97
N ALA A 58 -1.27 6.18 6.20
CA ALA A 58 -0.03 6.65 5.61
C ALA A 58 0.94 7.15 6.68
N GLN A 59 0.41 7.83 7.70
CA GLN A 59 1.25 8.30 8.80
C GLN A 59 1.92 7.13 9.50
N SER A 60 1.16 6.10 9.79
CA SER A 60 1.65 4.91 10.44
C SER A 60 2.72 4.21 9.59
N MET A 61 2.45 4.03 8.31
CA MET A 61 3.40 3.36 7.43
C MET A 61 4.67 4.18 7.25
N LEU A 62 4.53 5.50 7.18
CA LEU A 62 5.69 6.36 7.04
C LEU A 62 6.60 6.25 8.28
N SER A 63 6.02 6.27 9.46
CA SER A 63 6.81 6.19 10.68
C SER A 63 7.47 4.82 10.85
N ARG A 64 6.93 3.79 10.22
CA ARG A 64 7.50 2.44 10.29
C ARG A 64 8.47 2.17 9.14
N GLY A 65 8.70 3.15 8.27
CA GLY A 65 9.64 2.98 7.18
C GLY A 65 9.12 2.15 6.02
N LEU A 66 7.80 2.02 5.90
CA LEU A 66 7.20 1.23 4.82
C LEU A 66 6.93 2.04 3.58
N ILE A 67 6.83 3.35 3.70
CA ILE A 67 6.64 4.24 2.56
C ILE A 67 7.53 5.46 2.70
N GLU A 68 7.72 6.14 1.59
CA GLU A 68 8.33 7.46 1.58
C GLU A 68 7.49 8.37 0.72
N ILE A 69 7.47 9.65 1.05
CA ILE A 69 6.65 10.62 0.35
C ILE A 69 7.52 11.34 -0.66
N ARG A 70 7.10 11.32 -1.91
CA ARG A 70 7.84 12.00 -2.98
C ARG A 70 6.84 12.64 -3.95
N PRO A 71 7.29 13.63 -4.73
CA PRO A 71 6.44 14.16 -5.78
C PRO A 71 6.07 13.05 -6.76
N GLY A 72 4.79 12.96 -7.09
CA GLY A 72 4.29 12.00 -8.05
C GLY A 72 3.94 12.67 -9.35
N ARG A 73 3.11 12.00 -10.14
CA ARG A 73 2.67 12.57 -11.41
C ARG A 73 1.85 13.83 -11.19
N ILE A 74 1.05 13.82 -10.16
CA ILE A 74 0.23 14.96 -9.76
C ILE A 74 0.37 15.11 -8.27
N GLY A 75 0.96 16.22 -7.81
CA GLY A 75 1.14 16.43 -6.38
C GLY A 75 2.11 15.43 -5.77
N TYR A 76 1.72 14.83 -4.67
CA TYR A 76 2.58 13.91 -3.94
C TYR A 76 2.02 12.51 -3.92
N SER A 77 2.92 11.55 -3.81
CA SER A 77 2.54 10.14 -3.70
C SER A 77 3.38 9.46 -2.64
N ALA A 78 2.83 8.38 -2.11
CA ALA A 78 3.54 7.54 -1.16
C ALA A 78 4.09 6.35 -1.93
N PHE A 79 5.41 6.20 -1.92
CA PHE A 79 6.06 5.09 -2.61
C PHE A 79 6.52 4.07 -1.59
N LEU A 80 6.28 2.79 -1.89
CA LEU A 80 6.69 1.72 -0.99
C LEU A 80 8.20 1.61 -0.99
N THR A 81 8.78 1.54 0.22
CA THR A 81 10.21 1.29 0.37
C THR A 81 10.47 -0.20 0.17
N GLU A 82 11.72 -0.60 0.23
CA GLU A 82 12.06 -2.02 0.18
C GLU A 82 11.29 -2.79 1.25
N ALA A 83 11.26 -2.25 2.47
CA ALA A 83 10.52 -2.89 3.55
C ALA A 83 9.03 -2.94 3.24
N GLY A 84 8.49 -1.87 2.65
CA GLY A 84 7.09 -1.83 2.28
C GLY A 84 6.75 -2.84 1.20
N LEU A 85 7.64 -2.98 0.21
CA LEU A 85 7.42 -3.96 -0.85
C LEU A 85 7.46 -5.38 -0.31
N THR A 86 8.40 -5.66 0.58
CA THR A 86 8.49 -6.98 1.20
C THR A 86 7.22 -7.30 1.98
N ALA A 87 6.73 -6.32 2.74
CA ALA A 87 5.49 -6.52 3.50
C ALA A 87 4.30 -6.71 2.57
N LEU A 88 4.25 -5.96 1.47
CA LEU A 88 3.14 -6.08 0.54
C LEU A 88 3.13 -7.44 -0.15
N ARG A 89 4.32 -7.99 -0.45
CA ARG A 89 4.39 -9.32 -1.03
C ARG A 89 3.73 -10.35 -0.12
N GLN A 90 3.98 -10.24 1.18
CA GLN A 90 3.36 -11.15 2.12
C GLN A 90 1.85 -10.97 2.17
N LEU A 91 1.39 -9.73 2.14
CA LEU A 91 -0.03 -9.45 2.19
C LEU A 91 -0.75 -9.99 0.96
N VAL A 92 -0.16 -9.82 -0.21
CA VAL A 92 -0.78 -10.24 -1.46
C VAL A 92 -0.93 -11.75 -1.54
N LEU A 93 -0.07 -12.48 -0.85
CA LEU A 93 -0.17 -13.94 -0.83
C LEU A 93 -1.34 -14.43 0.01
N ASP A 94 -1.92 -13.56 0.82
CA ASP A 94 -3.08 -13.92 1.62
C ASP A 94 -4.34 -13.59 0.82
N ALA A 95 -4.95 -14.61 0.22
CA ALA A 95 -6.10 -14.41 -0.64
C ALA A 95 -7.32 -13.87 0.12
N ARG A 96 -7.34 -14.05 1.43
CA ARG A 96 -8.44 -13.49 2.21
C ARG A 96 -8.32 -11.98 2.33
N ALA A 97 -7.10 -11.51 2.48
CA ALA A 97 -6.86 -10.07 2.62
C ALA A 97 -6.85 -9.38 1.26
N MET A 98 -6.30 -10.07 0.26
CA MET A 98 -6.15 -9.51 -1.08
C MET A 98 -6.72 -10.48 -2.10
N ASP A 99 -8.00 -10.33 -2.37
CA ASP A 99 -8.71 -11.18 -3.32
C ASP A 99 -8.03 -11.13 -4.68
N PRO A 100 -7.62 -12.27 -5.23
CA PRO A 100 -6.94 -12.28 -6.53
C PRO A 100 -7.73 -11.64 -7.67
N SER A 101 -9.05 -11.64 -7.58
CA SER A 101 -9.84 -11.01 -8.65
C SER A 101 -9.68 -9.51 -8.68
N ARG A 102 -9.31 -8.89 -7.56
CA ARG A 102 -9.12 -7.46 -7.48
C ARG A 102 -7.66 -7.03 -7.40
N PHE A 103 -6.80 -7.92 -6.93
CA PHE A 103 -5.41 -7.58 -6.65
C PHE A 103 -4.42 -8.47 -7.37
N GLY A 104 -4.89 -9.28 -8.30
CA GLY A 104 -3.99 -10.18 -9.02
C GLY A 104 -2.91 -9.46 -9.80
N HIS A 105 -3.21 -8.26 -10.29
CA HIS A 105 -2.22 -7.49 -11.05
C HIS A 105 -1.00 -7.14 -10.20
N LEU A 106 -1.15 -7.10 -8.88
CA LEU A 106 -0.03 -6.79 -8.00
C LEU A 106 0.99 -7.91 -7.96
N ARG A 107 0.57 -9.15 -8.20
CA ARG A 107 1.49 -10.28 -8.16
C ARG A 107 2.58 -10.12 -9.21
N GLU A 108 2.19 -9.71 -10.40
CA GLU A 108 3.17 -9.46 -11.45
C GLU A 108 4.10 -8.32 -11.08
N GLN A 109 3.53 -7.23 -10.58
CA GLN A 109 4.32 -6.05 -10.23
C GLN A 109 5.30 -6.34 -9.10
N LEU A 110 4.97 -7.30 -8.24
CA LEU A 110 5.82 -7.67 -7.13
C LEU A 110 6.75 -8.83 -7.45
N GLY A 111 6.68 -9.34 -8.65
CA GLY A 111 7.50 -10.48 -9.02
C GLY A 111 7.00 -11.80 -8.48
N LEU A 112 5.73 -11.85 -8.04
CA LEU A 112 5.14 -13.07 -7.51
C LEU A 112 4.34 -13.73 -8.61
N GLN A 113 4.97 -14.53 -9.42
CA GLN A 113 4.24 -15.14 -10.49
C GLN A 113 3.47 -16.32 -10.03
N ALA A 114 2.33 -16.53 -10.62
CA ALA A 114 1.53 -17.68 -10.30
C ALA A 114 2.25 -18.82 -10.89
N THR A 115 2.68 -19.70 -10.14
CA THR A 115 3.33 -20.76 -10.71
C THR A 115 2.40 -21.77 -11.00
N GLU A 116 2.17 -22.11 -11.54
CA GLU A 116 1.42 -23.00 -11.69
C GLU A 116 1.70 -23.79 -12.07
#